data_a4baa79a0dfd1744f487fa61d358cc4f
#
_entry.id   a4baa79a0dfd1744f487fa61d358cc4f
#
_cell.length_a   1.000
_cell.length_b   1.000
_cell.length_c   1.000
_cell.angle_alpha   90.00
_cell.angle_beta   90.00
_cell.angle_gamma   90.00
#
_symmetry.space_group_name_H-M   'P 1'
#
loop_
_entity.id
_entity.type
_entity.pdbx_description
1 polymer ?
#
loop_
_entity_poly.entity_id
_entity_poly.type
_entity_poly.pdbx_seq_one_letter_code
_entity_poly.pdbx_strand_id
1 'polypeptide(L)'
;PPPIFPYPKPHPIFTPRFIWKLLNIGNNYMTQKTINKNREQLGLKPLKNCGYYSTERAFNYMLYSRYLGNTDPDWKYKWDIGGYCFNDALHYDTDAYQQLLDFIQQEQRPVIFFTLGSCSAKESDAFCNRLIHICRQLNFRLIIGSGWSGTGKSLANDKDIFLLTHTIPHSLIFPHCDAVMHHGGSGTTHSVARAGKPQVVMPLIIDQPYWAYRVQQLGIGPKCIKINKISD
;
A
#
# COMPACT_ATOMS: atom_id res chain seq x y z
N PRO A 1 3.17 16.86 7.63
CA PRO A 1 3.89 15.88 8.43
C PRO A 1 4.56 14.85 7.53
N PRO A 2 5.66 14.18 7.98
CA PRO A 2 6.21 13.05 7.24
C PRO A 2 5.12 12.00 6.99
N PRO A 3 5.13 11.30 5.85
CA PRO A 3 4.09 10.33 5.51
C PRO A 3 3.96 9.17 6.50
N ILE A 4 4.98 8.93 7.32
CA ILE A 4 4.99 7.92 8.39
C ILE A 4 4.17 8.32 9.63
N PHE A 5 3.73 9.59 9.74
CA PHE A 5 2.94 10.09 10.86
C PHE A 5 1.56 10.54 10.38
N PRO A 6 0.50 9.78 10.66
CA PRO A 6 -0.86 10.07 10.18
C PRO A 6 -1.58 11.17 10.96
N TYR A 7 -0.93 11.86 11.89
CA TYR A 7 -1.60 12.77 12.80
C TYR A 7 -1.89 14.15 12.19
N PRO A 8 -3.13 14.61 12.25
CA PRO A 8 -3.53 15.92 11.74
C PRO A 8 -3.05 17.10 12.62
N LYS A 9 -2.56 16.82 13.84
CA LYS A 9 -2.04 17.83 14.76
C LYS A 9 -0.56 17.58 15.00
N PRO A 10 0.30 18.62 14.88
CA PRO A 10 1.70 18.49 15.28
C PRO A 10 1.73 18.16 16.78
N HIS A 11 2.47 17.12 17.14
CA HIS A 11 2.73 16.84 18.54
C HIS A 11 3.44 18.07 19.14
N PRO A 12 3.00 18.59 20.32
CA PRO A 12 3.52 19.86 20.83
C PRO A 12 5.02 19.86 21.09
N ILE A 13 5.66 18.70 21.19
CA ILE A 13 7.11 18.54 21.49
C ILE A 13 7.96 18.41 20.19
N PHE A 14 7.38 17.94 19.09
CA PHE A 14 8.14 17.69 17.86
C PHE A 14 7.50 18.39 16.67
N THR A 15 8.15 19.45 16.18
CA THR A 15 7.71 20.06 14.92
C THR A 15 7.99 19.10 13.74
N PRO A 16 7.16 19.08 12.70
CA PRO A 16 7.41 18.29 11.51
C PRO A 16 8.82 18.52 10.93
N ARG A 17 9.34 19.75 11.00
CA ARG A 17 10.69 20.11 10.54
C ARG A 17 11.79 19.40 11.32
N PHE A 18 11.63 19.25 12.63
CA PHE A 18 12.60 18.54 13.48
C PHE A 18 12.63 17.04 13.13
N ILE A 19 11.47 16.43 12.97
CA ILE A 19 11.35 15.02 12.58
C ILE A 19 12.00 14.79 11.20
N TRP A 20 11.73 15.65 10.24
CA TRP A 20 12.37 15.59 8.92
C TRP A 20 13.89 15.72 9.01
N LYS A 21 14.40 16.59 9.87
CA LYS A 21 15.86 16.73 10.11
C LYS A 21 16.45 15.43 10.65
N LEU A 22 15.82 14.80 11.64
CA LEU A 22 16.28 13.52 12.18
C LEU A 22 16.23 12.40 11.15
N LEU A 23 15.14 12.28 10.40
CA LEU A 23 15.00 11.30 9.32
C LEU A 23 16.08 11.48 8.26
N ASN A 24 16.38 12.73 7.88
CA ASN A 24 17.44 13.01 6.92
C ASN A 24 18.82 12.64 7.44
N ILE A 25 19.13 12.93 8.71
CA ILE A 25 20.39 12.52 9.33
C ILE A 25 20.51 10.99 9.30
N GLY A 26 19.48 10.27 9.72
CA GLY A 26 19.47 8.81 9.73
C GLY A 26 19.60 8.23 8.31
N ASN A 27 18.85 8.75 7.36
CA ASN A 27 18.93 8.32 5.95
C ASN A 27 20.33 8.59 5.38
N ASN A 28 20.89 9.78 5.62
CA ASN A 28 22.22 10.12 5.17
C ASN A 28 23.28 9.18 5.77
N TYR A 29 23.21 8.90 7.07
CA TYR A 29 24.11 7.95 7.73
C TYR A 29 24.06 6.56 7.10
N MET A 30 22.87 6.05 6.79
CA MET A 30 22.70 4.72 6.22
C MET A 30 23.12 4.62 4.75
N THR A 31 22.91 5.68 3.96
CA THR A 31 23.01 5.60 2.49
C THR A 31 24.25 6.26 1.91
N GLN A 32 24.84 7.26 2.59
CA GLN A 32 25.94 8.10 2.07
C GLN A 32 27.14 7.30 1.59
N LYS A 33 27.57 6.30 2.37
CA LYS A 33 28.74 5.48 2.03
C LYS A 33 28.52 4.71 0.71
N THR A 34 27.36 4.06 0.57
CA THR A 34 27.01 3.28 -0.63
C THR A 34 26.84 4.19 -1.84
N ILE A 35 26.12 5.30 -1.68
CA ILE A 35 25.91 6.27 -2.76
C ILE A 35 27.25 6.85 -3.23
N ASN A 36 28.12 7.26 -2.33
CA ASN A 36 29.41 7.86 -2.71
C ASN A 36 30.35 6.84 -3.35
N LYS A 37 30.33 5.58 -2.91
CA LYS A 37 31.07 4.50 -3.60
C LYS A 37 30.62 4.33 -5.05
N ASN A 38 29.33 4.28 -5.30
CA ASN A 38 28.79 4.18 -6.67
C ASN A 38 29.10 5.44 -7.51
N ARG A 39 29.06 6.63 -6.89
CA ARG A 39 29.40 7.88 -7.56
C ARG A 39 30.88 7.91 -7.99
N GLU A 40 31.78 7.44 -7.13
CA GLU A 40 33.21 7.32 -7.44
C GLU A 40 33.47 6.42 -8.64
N GLN A 41 32.79 5.28 -8.72
CA GLN A 41 32.88 4.37 -9.87
C GLN A 41 32.41 5.01 -11.18
N LEU A 42 31.52 6.01 -11.09
CA LEU A 42 31.02 6.80 -12.24
C LEU A 42 31.83 8.08 -12.49
N GLY A 43 32.96 8.31 -11.80
CA GLY A 43 33.76 9.54 -11.91
C GLY A 43 33.08 10.79 -11.35
N LEU A 44 32.05 10.63 -10.52
CA LEU A 44 31.28 11.74 -9.94
C LEU A 44 31.80 12.13 -8.56
N LYS A 45 31.78 13.43 -8.25
CA LYS A 45 32.19 13.94 -6.93
C LYS A 45 31.29 13.41 -5.81
N PRO A 46 31.83 13.09 -4.63
CA PRO A 46 31.06 12.64 -3.48
C PRO A 46 30.09 13.73 -2.97
N LEU A 47 28.98 13.30 -2.39
CA LEU A 47 27.96 14.16 -1.79
C LEU A 47 28.14 14.20 -0.27
N LYS A 48 28.05 15.40 0.31
CA LYS A 48 28.03 15.59 1.76
C LYS A 48 26.67 15.26 2.39
N ASN A 49 25.59 15.44 1.62
CA ASN A 49 24.23 15.15 2.03
C ASN A 49 23.49 14.46 0.91
N CYS A 50 23.25 13.15 1.06
CA CYS A 50 22.56 12.33 0.06
C CYS A 50 21.04 12.42 0.22
N GLY A 51 20.55 12.70 1.43
CA GLY A 51 19.12 12.66 1.72
C GLY A 51 18.30 13.73 1.00
N TYR A 52 18.80 14.96 0.93
CA TYR A 52 18.10 16.07 0.26
C TYR A 52 18.63 16.39 -1.14
N TYR A 53 19.66 15.71 -1.60
CA TYR A 53 20.33 16.07 -2.85
C TYR A 53 19.37 16.16 -4.06
N SER A 54 18.48 15.19 -4.18
CA SER A 54 17.50 15.14 -5.27
C SER A 54 16.39 16.17 -5.07
N THR A 55 15.89 16.32 -3.85
CA THR A 55 14.75 17.21 -3.56
C THR A 55 15.09 18.69 -3.68
N GLU A 56 16.34 19.08 -3.35
CA GLU A 56 16.77 20.48 -3.42
C GLU A 56 17.06 20.96 -4.83
N ARG A 57 17.44 20.05 -5.73
CA ARG A 57 17.96 20.39 -7.06
C ARG A 57 17.04 20.04 -8.21
N ALA A 58 16.04 19.19 -7.95
CA ALA A 58 15.11 18.73 -8.95
C ALA A 58 13.71 19.32 -8.72
N PHE A 59 12.93 19.36 -9.78
CA PHE A 59 11.50 19.53 -9.66
C PHE A 59 10.90 18.21 -9.13
N ASN A 60 10.13 18.29 -8.05
CA ASN A 60 9.58 17.11 -7.40
C ASN A 60 8.17 16.83 -7.91
N TYR A 61 8.00 15.76 -8.67
CA TYR A 61 6.70 15.35 -9.17
C TYR A 61 6.12 14.27 -8.24
N MET A 62 5.01 14.60 -7.58
CA MET A 62 4.34 13.69 -6.66
C MET A 62 3.37 12.81 -7.42
N LEU A 63 3.71 11.52 -7.54
CA LEU A 63 2.91 10.53 -8.28
C LEU A 63 1.82 9.92 -7.40
N TYR A 64 0.90 10.77 -6.93
CA TYR A 64 -0.32 10.34 -6.24
C TYR A 64 -1.49 11.26 -6.62
N SER A 65 -2.71 10.79 -6.42
CA SER A 65 -3.91 11.57 -6.68
C SER A 65 -4.05 12.72 -5.67
N ARG A 66 -4.30 13.94 -6.17
CA ARG A 66 -4.60 15.11 -5.33
C ARG A 66 -5.86 14.94 -4.47
N TYR A 67 -6.75 14.04 -4.83
CA TYR A 67 -7.93 13.71 -4.06
C TYR A 67 -7.60 12.79 -2.87
N LEU A 68 -6.62 11.91 -3.00
CA LEU A 68 -6.19 11.00 -1.94
C LEU A 68 -5.13 11.60 -1.03
N GLY A 69 -4.11 12.27 -1.60
CA GLY A 69 -3.01 12.85 -0.84
C GLY A 69 -3.10 14.36 -0.72
N ASN A 70 -2.54 14.89 0.36
CA ASN A 70 -2.37 16.33 0.56
C ASN A 70 -0.90 16.68 0.50
N THR A 71 -0.61 17.90 0.04
CA THR A 71 0.71 18.52 0.13
C THR A 71 0.79 19.38 1.39
N ASP A 72 2.03 19.58 1.83
CA ASP A 72 2.32 20.53 2.90
C ASP A 72 2.62 21.90 2.24
N PRO A 73 1.85 22.96 2.51
CA PRO A 73 2.10 24.30 1.94
C PRO A 73 3.45 24.87 2.35
N ASP A 74 4.04 24.38 3.44
CA ASP A 74 5.37 24.81 3.91
C ASP A 74 6.53 24.13 3.16
N TRP A 75 6.27 23.29 2.19
CA TRP A 75 7.35 22.71 1.37
C TRP A 75 8.08 23.79 0.55
N LYS A 76 9.35 23.89 0.78
CA LYS A 76 10.21 24.93 0.16
C LYS A 76 10.69 24.58 -1.24
N TYR A 77 10.59 23.32 -1.61
CA TYR A 77 11.09 22.82 -2.90
C TYR A 77 10.03 22.95 -3.98
N LYS A 78 10.48 23.07 -5.23
CA LYS A 78 9.57 23.04 -6.37
C LYS A 78 8.93 21.67 -6.49
N TRP A 79 7.62 21.62 -6.49
CA TRP A 79 6.86 20.37 -6.58
C TRP A 79 5.51 20.60 -7.30
N ASP A 80 4.99 19.52 -7.84
CA ASP A 80 3.61 19.45 -8.35
C ASP A 80 3.04 18.06 -8.14
N ILE A 81 1.72 17.91 -8.25
CA ILE A 81 1.03 16.63 -8.17
C ILE A 81 0.63 16.20 -9.58
N GLY A 82 1.27 15.13 -10.07
CA GLY A 82 1.06 14.60 -11.41
C GLY A 82 -0.10 13.60 -11.53
N GLY A 83 -0.74 13.24 -10.41
CA GLY A 83 -1.68 12.13 -10.38
C GLY A 83 -0.99 10.79 -10.19
N TYR A 84 -1.76 9.70 -10.09
CA TYR A 84 -1.22 8.37 -9.94
C TYR A 84 -1.08 7.67 -11.31
N CYS A 85 0.10 7.11 -11.55
CA CYS A 85 0.37 6.34 -12.78
C CYS A 85 -0.10 4.89 -12.58
N PHE A 86 -1.17 4.51 -13.25
CA PHE A 86 -1.65 3.12 -13.27
C PHE A 86 -0.96 2.34 -14.39
N ASN A 87 -0.62 1.10 -14.12
CA ASN A 87 -0.10 0.17 -15.12
C ASN A 87 -1.19 -0.86 -15.47
N ASP A 88 -2.04 -0.52 -16.41
CA ASP A 88 -3.12 -1.39 -16.88
C ASP A 88 -2.69 -2.32 -18.03
N ALA A 89 -1.49 -2.10 -18.58
CA ALA A 89 -0.94 -2.85 -19.71
C ALA A 89 -0.05 -4.03 -19.29
N LEU A 90 -0.13 -4.49 -18.04
CA LEU A 90 0.62 -5.66 -17.58
C LEU A 90 0.17 -6.92 -18.33
N HIS A 91 1.13 -7.69 -18.83
CA HIS A 91 0.87 -9.06 -19.23
C HIS A 91 0.47 -9.88 -18.00
N TYR A 92 -0.58 -10.65 -18.10
CA TYR A 92 -1.09 -11.50 -17.04
C TYR A 92 -1.51 -12.86 -17.59
N ASP A 93 -1.62 -13.82 -16.71
CA ASP A 93 -2.09 -15.16 -17.02
C ASP A 93 -3.62 -15.12 -17.25
N THR A 94 -4.04 -15.33 -18.48
CA THR A 94 -5.44 -15.28 -18.90
C THR A 94 -6.26 -16.44 -18.31
N ASP A 95 -5.64 -17.62 -18.14
CA ASP A 95 -6.33 -18.78 -17.58
C ASP A 95 -6.56 -18.58 -16.07
N ALA A 96 -5.54 -18.05 -15.36
CA ALA A 96 -5.71 -17.68 -13.97
C ALA A 96 -6.76 -16.56 -13.77
N TYR A 97 -6.85 -15.62 -14.71
CA TYR A 97 -7.89 -14.60 -14.69
C TYR A 97 -9.28 -15.20 -14.95
N GLN A 98 -9.43 -16.12 -15.89
CA GLN A 98 -10.69 -16.79 -16.13
C GLN A 98 -11.15 -17.60 -14.91
N GLN A 99 -10.25 -18.37 -14.28
CA GLN A 99 -10.56 -19.09 -13.03
C GLN A 99 -11.03 -18.15 -11.91
N LEU A 100 -10.42 -16.96 -11.80
CA LEU A 100 -10.85 -15.94 -10.86
C LEU A 100 -12.26 -15.43 -11.17
N LEU A 101 -12.57 -15.16 -12.44
CA LEU A 101 -13.91 -14.73 -12.87
C LEU A 101 -14.95 -15.82 -12.60
N ASP A 102 -14.63 -17.07 -12.91
CA ASP A 102 -15.51 -18.22 -12.64
C ASP A 102 -15.82 -18.32 -11.15
N PHE A 103 -14.78 -18.17 -10.30
CA PHE A 103 -14.99 -18.12 -8.86
C PHE A 103 -15.92 -16.97 -8.47
N ILE A 104 -15.72 -15.76 -8.97
CA ILE A 104 -16.56 -14.60 -8.62
C ILE A 104 -18.02 -14.81 -9.06
N GLN A 105 -18.24 -15.36 -10.26
CA GLN A 105 -19.58 -15.51 -10.86
C GLN A 105 -20.36 -16.73 -10.35
N GLN A 106 -19.67 -17.70 -9.73
CA GLN A 106 -20.28 -18.94 -9.28
C GLN A 106 -21.43 -18.76 -8.30
N GLU A 107 -21.36 -17.72 -7.45
CA GLU A 107 -22.37 -17.43 -6.44
C GLU A 107 -22.53 -15.94 -6.24
N GLN A 108 -23.79 -15.49 -5.98
CA GLN A 108 -24.09 -14.09 -5.71
C GLN A 108 -23.90 -13.73 -4.22
N ARG A 109 -22.73 -14.01 -3.69
CA ARG A 109 -22.35 -13.60 -2.33
C ARG A 109 -21.28 -12.50 -2.41
N PRO A 110 -21.24 -11.57 -1.44
CA PRO A 110 -20.22 -10.51 -1.45
C PRO A 110 -18.79 -11.10 -1.47
N VAL A 111 -17.94 -10.50 -2.30
CA VAL A 111 -16.55 -10.92 -2.50
C VAL A 111 -15.61 -9.88 -1.88
N ILE A 112 -14.81 -10.31 -0.94
CA ILE A 112 -13.76 -9.50 -0.31
C ILE A 112 -12.41 -9.88 -0.91
N PHE A 113 -11.63 -8.91 -1.31
CA PHE A 113 -10.23 -9.13 -1.72
C PHE A 113 -9.30 -8.76 -0.57
N PHE A 114 -8.33 -9.62 -0.26
CA PHE A 114 -7.29 -9.36 0.73
C PHE A 114 -5.90 -9.49 0.13
N THR A 115 -5.00 -8.54 0.44
CA THR A 115 -3.58 -8.62 0.08
C THR A 115 -2.68 -7.79 1.00
N LEU A 116 -1.50 -8.30 1.26
CA LEU A 116 -0.39 -7.57 1.89
C LEU A 116 0.60 -6.99 0.84
N GLY A 117 0.33 -7.19 -0.46
CA GLY A 117 1.18 -6.72 -1.55
C GLY A 117 2.58 -7.35 -1.48
N SER A 118 3.62 -6.51 -1.41
CA SER A 118 5.02 -6.95 -1.25
C SER A 118 5.46 -7.09 0.22
N CYS A 119 4.60 -6.75 1.17
CA CYS A 119 4.91 -6.84 2.59
C CYS A 119 4.60 -8.24 3.13
N SER A 120 5.48 -8.76 3.98
CA SER A 120 5.23 -10.00 4.73
C SER A 120 4.91 -9.66 6.18
N ALA A 121 3.95 -10.38 6.76
CA ALA A 121 3.72 -10.38 8.20
C ALA A 121 4.04 -11.78 8.74
N LYS A 122 4.77 -11.85 9.86
CA LYS A 122 5.16 -13.13 10.49
C LYS A 122 3.96 -14.03 10.82
N GLU A 123 2.78 -13.42 10.98
CA GLU A 123 1.54 -14.10 11.37
C GLU A 123 0.52 -14.14 10.22
N SER A 124 0.98 -14.03 8.96
CA SER A 124 0.09 -13.92 7.80
C SER A 124 -0.88 -15.10 7.66
N ASP A 125 -0.41 -16.33 7.90
CA ASP A 125 -1.25 -17.52 7.76
C ASP A 125 -2.28 -17.63 8.89
N ALA A 126 -1.90 -17.35 10.13
CA ALA A 126 -2.84 -17.28 11.24
C ALA A 126 -3.90 -16.20 11.03
N PHE A 127 -3.49 -15.05 10.49
CA PHE A 127 -4.41 -13.98 10.10
C PHE A 127 -5.34 -14.41 8.97
N CYS A 128 -4.82 -15.07 7.92
CA CYS A 128 -5.65 -15.58 6.82
C CYS A 128 -6.69 -16.58 7.32
N ASN A 129 -6.32 -17.51 8.18
CA ASN A 129 -7.25 -18.49 8.76
C ASN A 129 -8.37 -17.81 9.55
N ARG A 130 -8.03 -16.77 10.33
CA ARG A 130 -9.03 -15.98 11.07
C ARG A 130 -9.95 -15.21 10.12
N LEU A 131 -9.39 -14.57 9.10
CA LEU A 131 -10.16 -13.84 8.10
C LEU A 131 -11.12 -14.75 7.34
N ILE A 132 -10.68 -15.97 6.99
CA ILE A 132 -11.52 -17.00 6.39
C ILE A 132 -12.70 -17.34 7.29
N HIS A 133 -12.42 -17.56 8.58
CA HIS A 133 -13.47 -17.87 9.56
C HIS A 133 -14.53 -16.76 9.61
N ILE A 134 -14.10 -15.50 9.74
CA ILE A 134 -14.97 -14.32 9.76
C ILE A 134 -15.78 -14.23 8.45
N CYS A 135 -15.14 -14.37 7.30
CA CYS A 135 -15.83 -14.30 6.00
C CYS A 135 -16.92 -15.37 5.89
N ARG A 136 -16.65 -16.59 6.34
CA ARG A 136 -17.64 -17.68 6.36
C ARG A 136 -18.82 -17.38 7.28
N GLN A 137 -18.56 -16.88 8.50
CA GLN A 137 -19.60 -16.46 9.44
C GLN A 137 -20.50 -15.36 8.88
N LEU A 138 -19.93 -14.42 8.12
CA LEU A 138 -20.65 -13.32 7.49
C LEU A 138 -21.24 -13.68 6.12
N ASN A 139 -21.09 -14.92 5.68
CA ASN A 139 -21.48 -15.39 4.36
C ASN A 139 -20.83 -14.62 3.21
N PHE A 140 -19.56 -14.24 3.37
CA PHE A 140 -18.73 -13.61 2.35
C PHE A 140 -17.80 -14.63 1.71
N ARG A 141 -17.38 -14.34 0.48
CA ARG A 141 -16.34 -15.06 -0.24
C ARG A 141 -15.04 -14.26 -0.20
N LEU A 142 -13.90 -14.92 -0.19
CA LEU A 142 -12.60 -14.28 0.01
C LEU A 142 -11.65 -14.62 -1.13
N ILE A 143 -11.09 -13.61 -1.76
CA ILE A 143 -9.93 -13.74 -2.64
C ILE A 143 -8.69 -13.31 -1.87
N ILE A 144 -7.70 -14.20 -1.76
CA ILE A 144 -6.41 -13.90 -1.13
C ILE A 144 -5.36 -13.70 -2.21
N GLY A 145 -4.91 -12.47 -2.40
CA GLY A 145 -3.78 -12.15 -3.26
C GLY A 145 -2.47 -12.45 -2.53
N SER A 146 -1.81 -13.56 -2.88
CA SER A 146 -0.56 -13.99 -2.23
C SER A 146 0.55 -12.97 -2.33
N GLY A 147 0.58 -12.20 -3.42
CA GLY A 147 1.63 -11.23 -3.68
C GLY A 147 3.03 -11.85 -3.67
N TRP A 148 4.03 -11.03 -3.53
CA TRP A 148 5.44 -11.48 -3.46
C TRP A 148 5.78 -12.11 -2.11
N SER A 149 5.02 -11.79 -1.07
CA SER A 149 5.21 -12.35 0.27
C SER A 149 4.78 -13.80 0.40
N GLY A 150 4.00 -14.32 -0.55
CA GLY A 150 3.44 -15.67 -0.47
C GLY A 150 2.38 -15.85 0.60
N THR A 151 1.69 -14.77 0.98
CA THR A 151 0.59 -14.81 1.95
C THR A 151 -0.45 -15.87 1.57
N GLY A 152 -0.78 -16.75 2.50
CA GLY A 152 -1.80 -17.78 2.31
C GLY A 152 -1.40 -18.95 1.43
N LYS A 153 -0.14 -19.14 1.04
CA LYS A 153 0.32 -20.22 0.16
C LYS A 153 0.03 -21.63 0.69
N SER A 154 -0.16 -21.78 2.00
CA SER A 154 -0.54 -23.06 2.64
C SER A 154 -2.03 -23.37 2.52
N LEU A 155 -2.84 -22.43 2.02
CA LEU A 155 -4.29 -22.57 1.90
C LEU A 155 -4.67 -23.24 0.57
N ALA A 156 -5.76 -24.00 0.60
CA ALA A 156 -6.36 -24.58 -0.60
C ALA A 156 -7.56 -23.74 -1.04
N ASN A 157 -7.81 -23.70 -2.34
CA ASN A 157 -9.04 -23.14 -2.88
C ASN A 157 -10.25 -24.00 -2.48
N ASP A 158 -11.37 -23.36 -2.19
CA ASP A 158 -12.64 -24.00 -2.03
C ASP A 158 -13.78 -23.07 -2.53
N LYS A 159 -15.03 -23.44 -2.30
CA LYS A 159 -16.18 -22.61 -2.73
C LYS A 159 -16.23 -21.21 -2.14
N ASP A 160 -15.58 -20.98 -0.99
CA ASP A 160 -15.57 -19.72 -0.27
C ASP A 160 -14.27 -18.93 -0.45
N ILE A 161 -13.19 -19.60 -0.89
CA ILE A 161 -11.84 -19.05 -0.90
C ILE A 161 -11.16 -19.28 -2.23
N PHE A 162 -10.62 -18.23 -2.81
CA PHE A 162 -9.76 -18.28 -3.98
C PHE A 162 -8.37 -17.72 -3.66
N LEU A 163 -7.35 -18.56 -3.78
CA LEU A 163 -5.96 -18.15 -3.62
C LEU A 163 -5.39 -17.69 -4.97
N LEU A 164 -5.20 -16.39 -5.12
CA LEU A 164 -4.60 -15.80 -6.30
C LEU A 164 -3.08 -15.74 -6.16
N THR A 165 -2.38 -16.65 -6.85
CA THR A 165 -0.91 -16.74 -6.86
C THR A 165 -0.26 -16.04 -8.05
N HIS A 166 -1.03 -15.74 -9.08
CA HIS A 166 -0.59 -15.06 -10.30
C HIS A 166 -0.75 -13.54 -10.19
N THR A 167 0.09 -12.82 -10.91
CA THR A 167 -0.05 -11.37 -10.98
C THR A 167 -1.12 -11.03 -12.02
N ILE A 168 -2.24 -10.47 -11.54
CA ILE A 168 -3.31 -9.93 -12.36
C ILE A 168 -3.45 -8.43 -12.04
N PRO A 169 -3.63 -7.55 -13.04
CA PRO A 169 -3.83 -6.12 -12.79
C PRO A 169 -5.02 -5.87 -11.87
N HIS A 170 -4.83 -5.00 -10.87
CA HIS A 170 -5.89 -4.61 -9.94
C HIS A 170 -7.12 -4.03 -10.64
N SER A 171 -6.92 -3.37 -11.78
CA SER A 171 -8.01 -2.82 -12.62
C SER A 171 -8.97 -3.89 -13.15
N LEU A 172 -8.52 -5.14 -13.26
CA LEU A 172 -9.34 -6.27 -13.68
C LEU A 172 -10.01 -7.00 -12.51
N ILE A 173 -9.48 -6.88 -11.29
CA ILE A 173 -9.96 -7.61 -10.11
C ILE A 173 -10.92 -6.75 -9.29
N PHE A 174 -10.48 -5.56 -8.89
CA PHE A 174 -11.20 -4.75 -7.89
C PHE A 174 -12.61 -4.33 -8.30
N PRO A 175 -12.93 -4.07 -9.59
CA PRO A 175 -14.31 -3.79 -9.99
C PRO A 175 -15.30 -4.90 -9.62
N HIS A 176 -14.86 -6.15 -9.53
CA HIS A 176 -15.65 -7.32 -9.19
C HIS A 176 -15.73 -7.62 -7.68
N CYS A 177 -14.98 -6.90 -6.86
CA CYS A 177 -15.01 -7.07 -5.41
C CYS A 177 -15.98 -6.08 -4.75
N ASP A 178 -16.55 -6.44 -3.61
CA ASP A 178 -17.41 -5.55 -2.82
C ASP A 178 -16.61 -4.68 -1.85
N ALA A 179 -15.47 -5.17 -1.38
CA ALA A 179 -14.50 -4.41 -0.61
C ALA A 179 -13.09 -4.99 -0.76
N VAL A 180 -12.09 -4.18 -0.44
CA VAL A 180 -10.68 -4.58 -0.48
C VAL A 180 -10.01 -4.33 0.86
N MET A 181 -9.43 -5.38 1.44
CA MET A 181 -8.60 -5.32 2.63
C MET A 181 -7.13 -5.34 2.22
N HIS A 182 -6.32 -4.38 2.69
CA HIS A 182 -4.93 -4.31 2.26
C HIS A 182 -4.02 -3.59 3.26
N HIS A 183 -2.71 -3.71 3.05
CA HIS A 183 -1.68 -3.12 3.92
C HIS A 183 -1.57 -1.58 3.84
N GLY A 184 -2.20 -0.91 2.87
CA GLY A 184 -2.14 0.55 2.72
C GLY A 184 -0.97 1.07 1.89
N GLY A 185 -0.37 0.24 1.05
CA GLY A 185 0.58 0.74 0.05
C GLY A 185 -0.08 1.71 -0.93
N SER A 186 0.64 2.75 -1.34
CA SER A 186 0.12 3.81 -2.24
C SER A 186 -0.56 3.23 -3.48
N GLY A 187 0.07 2.25 -4.15
CA GLY A 187 -0.47 1.64 -5.36
C GLY A 187 -1.82 0.97 -5.16
N THR A 188 -1.93 0.12 -4.15
CA THR A 188 -3.17 -0.58 -3.83
C THR A 188 -4.26 0.42 -3.43
N THR A 189 -3.93 1.39 -2.56
CA THR A 189 -4.88 2.43 -2.11
C THR A 189 -5.47 3.20 -3.29
N HIS A 190 -4.64 3.61 -4.26
CA HIS A 190 -5.09 4.31 -5.45
C HIS A 190 -5.93 3.41 -6.38
N SER A 191 -5.53 2.15 -6.54
CA SER A 191 -6.25 1.20 -7.40
C SER A 191 -7.64 0.88 -6.87
N VAL A 192 -7.78 0.71 -5.54
CA VAL A 192 -9.10 0.48 -4.91
C VAL A 192 -9.99 1.72 -5.01
N ALA A 193 -9.42 2.91 -4.76
CA ALA A 193 -10.16 4.17 -4.92
C ALA A 193 -10.62 4.39 -6.37
N ARG A 194 -9.78 4.06 -7.38
CA ARG A 194 -10.14 4.09 -8.80
C ARG A 194 -11.30 3.15 -9.12
N ALA A 195 -11.32 1.98 -8.51
CA ALA A 195 -12.40 1.01 -8.67
C ALA A 195 -13.71 1.41 -7.92
N GLY A 196 -13.69 2.50 -7.14
CA GLY A 196 -14.85 2.96 -6.38
C GLY A 196 -15.26 2.03 -5.24
N LYS A 197 -14.32 1.24 -4.70
CA LYS A 197 -14.62 0.22 -3.69
C LYS A 197 -14.20 0.65 -2.28
N PRO A 198 -14.95 0.24 -1.24
CA PRO A 198 -14.55 0.44 0.14
C PRO A 198 -13.22 -0.22 0.45
N GLN A 199 -12.40 0.43 1.33
CA GLN A 199 -11.07 -0.04 1.70
C GLN A 199 -10.96 -0.29 3.19
N VAL A 200 -10.48 -1.45 3.60
CA VAL A 200 -10.06 -1.72 4.99
C VAL A 200 -8.54 -1.75 5.02
N VAL A 201 -7.93 -0.74 5.63
CA VAL A 201 -6.47 -0.61 5.63
C VAL A 201 -5.87 -1.12 6.93
N MET A 202 -4.87 -1.99 6.80
CA MET A 202 -4.11 -2.59 7.91
C MET A 202 -2.62 -2.23 7.75
N PRO A 203 -2.22 -1.03 8.16
CA PRO A 203 -0.88 -0.53 7.90
C PRO A 203 0.18 -1.29 8.69
N LEU A 204 1.29 -1.61 8.04
CA LEU A 204 2.45 -2.29 8.61
C LEU A 204 3.63 -1.35 8.79
N ILE A 205 4.04 -0.62 7.73
CA ILE A 205 5.29 0.15 7.71
C ILE A 205 5.16 1.45 6.87
N ILE A 206 6.15 2.32 7.01
CA ILE A 206 6.48 3.50 6.16
C ILE A 206 5.31 4.48 5.98
N ASP A 207 4.77 4.59 4.76
CA ASP A 207 3.72 5.53 4.37
C ASP A 207 2.30 4.98 4.53
N GLN A 208 2.17 3.69 4.82
CA GLN A 208 0.89 3.00 4.94
C GLN A 208 -0.04 3.61 6.01
N PRO A 209 0.44 4.04 7.20
CA PRO A 209 -0.41 4.74 8.17
C PRO A 209 -0.98 6.07 7.64
N TYR A 210 -0.24 6.76 6.76
CA TYR A 210 -0.73 7.98 6.12
C TYR A 210 -1.90 7.67 5.18
N TRP A 211 -1.77 6.67 4.32
CA TRP A 211 -2.84 6.27 3.41
C TRP A 211 -4.07 5.75 4.16
N ALA A 212 -3.86 4.97 5.23
CA ALA A 212 -4.93 4.52 6.11
C ALA A 212 -5.71 5.70 6.72
N TYR A 213 -5.01 6.71 7.20
CA TYR A 213 -5.61 7.94 7.70
C TYR A 213 -6.40 8.67 6.60
N ARG A 214 -5.85 8.78 5.38
CA ARG A 214 -6.53 9.43 4.26
C ARG A 214 -7.80 8.70 3.84
N VAL A 215 -7.76 7.37 3.79
CA VAL A 215 -8.93 6.51 3.52
C VAL A 215 -10.06 6.79 4.51
N GLN A 216 -9.75 6.87 5.79
CA GLN A 216 -10.72 7.21 6.84
C GLN A 216 -11.25 8.64 6.69
N GLN A 217 -10.37 9.63 6.44
CA GLN A 217 -10.77 11.04 6.32
C GLN A 217 -11.69 11.30 5.14
N LEU A 218 -11.53 10.55 4.07
CA LEU A 218 -12.32 10.65 2.85
C LEU A 218 -13.64 9.84 2.92
N GLY A 219 -13.87 9.09 4.01
CA GLY A 219 -15.05 8.25 4.16
C GLY A 219 -15.13 7.08 3.19
N ILE A 220 -13.99 6.68 2.60
CA ILE A 220 -13.93 5.54 1.67
C ILE A 220 -13.47 4.24 2.35
N GLY A 221 -13.36 4.27 3.66
CA GLY A 221 -13.07 3.13 4.52
C GLY A 221 -13.09 3.49 6.00
N PRO A 222 -13.12 2.48 6.89
CA PRO A 222 -13.13 2.67 8.33
C PRO A 222 -11.78 3.14 8.85
N LYS A 223 -11.72 3.44 10.16
CA LYS A 223 -10.45 3.61 10.86
C LYS A 223 -9.59 2.38 10.69
N CYS A 224 -8.29 2.59 10.46
CA CYS A 224 -7.35 1.49 10.26
C CYS A 224 -7.30 0.53 11.45
N ILE A 225 -7.12 -0.74 11.14
CA ILE A 225 -7.03 -1.82 12.11
C ILE A 225 -5.61 -2.40 12.05
N LYS A 226 -5.01 -2.66 13.21
CA LYS A 226 -3.74 -3.40 13.23
C LYS A 226 -4.02 -4.89 13.02
N ILE A 227 -3.20 -5.54 12.21
CA ILE A 227 -3.36 -6.95 11.85
C ILE A 227 -3.43 -7.89 13.07
N ASN A 228 -2.71 -7.53 14.14
CA ASN A 228 -2.70 -8.29 15.40
C ASN A 228 -3.82 -7.91 16.40
N LYS A 229 -4.74 -7.01 16.01
CA LYS A 229 -5.86 -6.57 16.86
C LYS A 229 -7.22 -6.99 16.32
N ILE A 230 -7.26 -7.76 15.25
CA ILE A 230 -8.52 -8.33 14.78
C ILE A 230 -8.86 -9.49 15.72
N SER A 231 -9.89 -9.30 16.51
CA SER A 231 -10.54 -10.36 17.32
C SER A 231 -11.71 -10.97 16.55
N ASP A 232 -12.03 -12.18 16.92
CA ASP A 232 -13.24 -12.88 16.47
C ASP A 232 -14.49 -12.10 16.85
#